data_d657999b2bf46a13e6b5e43e3624c2aa
#
_entry.id   d657999b2bf46a13e6b5e43e3624c2aa
#
_cell.length_a   1.000
_cell.length_b   1.000
_cell.length_c   1.000
_cell.angle_alpha   90.00
_cell.angle_beta   90.00
_cell.angle_gamma   90.00
#
_symmetry.space_group_name_H-M   'P 1'
#
loop_
_entity.id
_entity.type
_entity.pdbx_description
1 polymer ?
#
loop_
_entity_poly.entity_id
_entity_poly.type
_entity_poly.pdbx_seq_one_letter_code
_entity_poly.pdbx_strand_id
1 'polypeptide(L)'
;MGSGSSASNFISEGRFGLDWLQKMWADGSRTLYYQVGVGSGGHNFTGDHDIWRLPQADDNWQGCAAPFQYICHRPVFLNTAGGSGAAISPNIAGRLAADFGLCYKVFAASDSAYANQCLLSAEHIFDLANTSPTGNLLTVGPFDFYPEVEWRDDMELGATELYFALQGATNLPAGLPHTDPTYYLQKAAAWANAYITGPNDAADTLNLYDVSGLAHYELYRRLCWREIQAGSRSLRLRYWPT
;
A
#
# COMPACT_ATOMS: atom_id res chain seq x y z
N MET A 1 5.30 -18.37 18.74
CA MET A 1 5.94 -17.43 17.79
C MET A 1 7.23 -18.08 17.31
N GLY A 2 7.27 -18.52 16.08
CA GLY A 2 8.38 -18.81 15.18
C GLY A 2 9.71 -19.35 15.69
N SER A 3 9.75 -20.16 16.69
CA SER A 3 10.99 -20.84 17.07
C SER A 3 11.25 -21.98 16.09
N GLY A 4 12.23 -21.83 15.20
CA GLY A 4 12.70 -22.93 14.37
C GLY A 4 12.78 -22.68 12.87
N SER A 5 12.42 -21.50 12.34
CA SER A 5 12.71 -21.14 10.96
C SER A 5 14.09 -20.47 10.86
N SER A 6 14.81 -20.70 9.77
CA SER A 6 16.05 -20.00 9.46
C SER A 6 15.86 -18.50 9.15
N ALA A 7 14.62 -18.07 8.91
CA ALA A 7 14.26 -16.67 8.75
C ALA A 7 14.05 -16.00 10.13
N SER A 8 14.38 -14.73 10.23
CA SER A 8 14.07 -13.97 11.44
C SER A 8 12.54 -13.92 11.63
N ASN A 9 12.08 -13.89 12.87
CA ASN A 9 10.65 -13.77 13.19
C ASN A 9 10.02 -12.53 12.51
N PHE A 10 10.80 -11.47 12.37
CA PHE A 10 10.37 -10.23 11.73
C PHE A 10 10.08 -10.42 10.22
N ILE A 11 10.97 -11.12 9.51
CA ILE A 11 10.78 -11.44 8.09
C ILE A 11 9.58 -12.38 7.91
N SER A 12 9.42 -13.35 8.80
CA SER A 12 8.28 -14.28 8.74
C SER A 12 6.95 -13.58 8.96
N GLU A 13 6.90 -12.63 9.89
CA GLU A 13 5.70 -11.82 10.15
C GLU A 13 5.39 -10.89 8.98
N GLY A 14 6.40 -10.22 8.44
CA GLY A 14 6.24 -9.40 7.22
C GLY A 14 5.73 -10.24 6.04
N ARG A 15 6.25 -11.45 5.86
CA ARG A 15 5.77 -12.37 4.82
C ARG A 15 4.30 -12.76 5.02
N PHE A 16 3.89 -13.01 6.25
CA PHE A 16 2.49 -13.34 6.56
C PHE A 16 1.54 -12.23 6.11
N GLY A 17 1.87 -10.96 6.39
CA GLY A 17 1.10 -9.81 5.93
C GLY A 17 1.08 -9.68 4.40
N LEU A 18 2.25 -9.83 3.76
CA LEU A 18 2.37 -9.76 2.30
C LEU A 18 1.61 -10.90 1.60
N ASP A 19 1.62 -12.12 2.14
CA ASP A 19 0.85 -13.25 1.62
C ASP A 19 -0.66 -12.98 1.69
N TRP A 20 -1.10 -12.24 2.73
CA TRP A 20 -2.49 -11.80 2.81
C TRP A 20 -2.80 -10.75 1.74
N LEU A 21 -1.95 -9.74 1.57
CA LEU A 21 -2.11 -8.72 0.53
C LEU A 21 -2.12 -9.32 -0.88
N GLN A 22 -1.28 -10.34 -1.14
CA GLN A 22 -1.28 -11.06 -2.42
C GLN A 22 -2.61 -11.80 -2.68
N LYS A 23 -3.33 -12.23 -1.65
CA LYS A 23 -4.69 -12.80 -1.80
C LYS A 23 -5.73 -11.73 -2.11
N MET A 24 -5.49 -10.49 -1.68
CA MET A 24 -6.39 -9.37 -1.91
C MET A 24 -6.18 -8.71 -3.28
N TRP A 25 -5.11 -9.07 -3.99
CA TRP A 25 -4.81 -8.59 -5.34
C TRP A 25 -4.78 -9.72 -6.36
N ALA A 26 -5.75 -9.73 -7.28
CA ALA A 26 -5.77 -10.66 -8.40
C ALA A 26 -5.08 -10.03 -9.62
N ASP A 27 -3.76 -10.20 -9.72
CA ASP A 27 -2.93 -9.54 -10.73
C ASP A 27 -3.36 -9.84 -12.16
N GLY A 28 -3.73 -11.08 -12.47
CA GLY A 28 -4.19 -11.48 -13.79
C GLY A 28 -5.46 -10.79 -14.26
N SER A 29 -6.35 -10.42 -13.36
CA SER A 29 -7.59 -9.68 -13.66
C SER A 29 -7.52 -8.20 -13.27
N ARG A 30 -6.42 -7.74 -12.68
CA ARG A 30 -6.28 -6.38 -12.18
C ARG A 30 -7.40 -5.99 -11.22
N THR A 31 -7.75 -6.89 -10.31
CA THR A 31 -8.85 -6.69 -9.37
C THR A 31 -8.32 -6.62 -7.95
N LEU A 32 -8.64 -5.54 -7.26
CA LEU A 32 -8.34 -5.37 -5.83
C LEU A 32 -9.58 -5.68 -4.99
N TYR A 33 -9.42 -6.58 -4.05
CA TYR A 33 -10.34 -6.83 -2.96
C TYR A 33 -9.85 -6.05 -1.75
N TYR A 34 -10.45 -4.90 -1.46
CA TYR A 34 -9.88 -3.99 -0.46
C TYR A 34 -10.35 -4.27 0.97
N GLN A 35 -11.42 -5.04 1.14
CA GLN A 35 -11.95 -5.36 2.46
C GLN A 35 -12.69 -6.69 2.46
N VAL A 36 -12.55 -7.43 3.55
CA VAL A 36 -13.35 -8.61 3.89
C VAL A 36 -14.02 -8.37 5.23
N GLY A 37 -15.33 -8.59 5.30
CA GLY A 37 -16.14 -8.31 6.48
C GLY A 37 -16.61 -6.86 6.53
N VAL A 38 -17.36 -6.53 7.58
CA VAL A 38 -17.89 -5.19 7.85
C VAL A 38 -17.47 -4.78 9.24
N GLY A 39 -16.82 -3.62 9.38
CA GLY A 39 -16.28 -3.16 10.66
C GLY A 39 -17.38 -2.96 11.70
N SER A 40 -18.21 -1.96 11.51
CA SER A 40 -19.34 -1.66 12.39
C SER A 40 -20.67 -1.85 11.69
N GLY A 41 -21.64 -2.40 12.39
CA GLY A 41 -22.98 -2.60 11.89
C GLY A 41 -23.83 -1.34 11.86
N GLY A 42 -23.45 -0.33 12.56
CA GLY A 42 -24.26 0.87 12.69
C GLY A 42 -25.63 0.57 13.29
N HIS A 43 -26.70 0.76 12.50
CA HIS A 43 -28.04 0.66 13.04
C HIS A 43 -28.85 -0.57 12.59
N ASN A 44 -28.40 -1.28 11.54
CA ASN A 44 -29.25 -2.27 10.87
C ASN A 44 -28.69 -3.68 10.86
N PHE A 45 -27.44 -3.89 11.20
CA PHE A 45 -26.77 -5.20 11.20
C PHE A 45 -25.63 -5.20 12.21
N THR A 46 -25.12 -6.37 12.51
CA THR A 46 -23.97 -6.56 13.39
C THR A 46 -22.72 -6.79 12.53
N GLY A 47 -21.68 -6.01 12.78
CA GLY A 47 -20.40 -6.11 12.13
C GLY A 47 -19.32 -6.75 13.00
N ASP A 48 -18.13 -6.88 12.46
CA ASP A 48 -17.00 -7.54 13.15
C ASP A 48 -16.57 -6.78 14.43
N HIS A 49 -16.76 -5.47 14.50
CA HIS A 49 -16.47 -4.65 15.68
C HIS A 49 -17.57 -4.66 16.76
N ASP A 50 -18.74 -5.16 16.43
CA ASP A 50 -19.87 -5.14 17.37
C ASP A 50 -19.88 -6.38 18.28
N ILE A 51 -19.14 -7.43 17.91
CA ILE A 51 -19.09 -8.69 18.63
C ILE A 51 -17.66 -9.12 18.88
N TRP A 52 -17.33 -9.34 20.15
CA TRP A 52 -16.06 -9.89 20.55
C TRP A 52 -16.07 -11.42 20.48
N ARG A 53 -15.60 -11.98 19.36
CA ARG A 53 -15.58 -13.43 19.12
C ARG A 53 -14.30 -13.84 18.39
N LEU A 54 -13.91 -15.10 18.55
CA LEU A 54 -12.89 -15.70 17.70
C LEU A 54 -13.46 -15.94 16.29
N PRO A 55 -12.74 -15.64 15.23
CA PRO A 55 -13.19 -15.86 13.84
C PRO A 55 -13.66 -17.31 13.61
N GLN A 56 -12.94 -18.29 14.19
CA GLN A 56 -13.27 -19.70 14.08
C GLN A 56 -14.62 -20.09 14.71
N ALA A 57 -15.09 -19.30 15.69
CA ALA A 57 -16.41 -19.51 16.26
C ALA A 57 -17.53 -19.09 15.32
N ASP A 58 -17.23 -18.21 14.37
CA ASP A 58 -18.19 -17.71 13.39
C ASP A 58 -18.30 -18.62 12.16
N ASP A 59 -17.25 -19.37 11.82
CA ASP A 59 -17.21 -20.26 10.65
C ASP A 59 -18.33 -21.33 10.68
N ASN A 60 -18.75 -21.73 11.86
CA ASN A 60 -19.79 -22.75 12.06
C ASN A 60 -21.07 -22.19 12.69
N TRP A 61 -21.19 -20.88 12.81
CA TRP A 61 -22.35 -20.29 13.46
C TRP A 61 -23.60 -20.40 12.59
N GLN A 62 -24.68 -20.93 13.16
CA GLN A 62 -25.95 -21.15 12.45
C GLN A 62 -26.93 -19.97 12.57
N GLY A 63 -26.61 -18.97 13.37
CA GLY A 63 -27.46 -17.80 13.63
C GLY A 63 -27.35 -16.70 12.57
N CYS A 64 -27.33 -17.05 11.28
CA CYS A 64 -27.01 -16.15 10.18
C CYS A 64 -28.18 -15.28 9.68
N ALA A 65 -29.29 -15.26 10.39
CA ALA A 65 -30.38 -14.33 10.08
C ALA A 65 -30.04 -12.89 10.51
N ALA A 66 -30.73 -11.92 9.94
CA ALA A 66 -30.59 -10.53 10.37
C ALA A 66 -30.81 -10.40 11.90
N PRO A 67 -30.02 -9.58 12.60
CA PRO A 67 -29.00 -8.66 12.11
C PRO A 67 -27.59 -9.26 11.93
N PHE A 68 -27.40 -10.59 12.04
CA PHE A 68 -26.08 -11.25 12.11
C PHE A 68 -25.56 -11.81 10.78
N GLN A 69 -26.25 -11.53 9.67
CA GLN A 69 -25.92 -12.10 8.35
C GLN A 69 -24.47 -11.85 7.92
N TYR A 70 -23.87 -10.71 8.30
CA TYR A 70 -22.49 -10.37 7.92
C TYR A 70 -21.41 -10.95 8.84
N ILE A 71 -21.81 -11.53 9.96
CA ILE A 71 -20.89 -12.34 10.78
C ILE A 71 -20.68 -13.72 10.15
N CYS A 72 -21.74 -14.35 9.68
CA CYS A 72 -21.68 -15.66 9.03
C CYS A 72 -21.12 -15.60 7.61
N HIS A 73 -21.54 -14.60 6.87
CA HIS A 73 -21.22 -14.41 5.45
C HIS A 73 -20.53 -13.06 5.27
N ARG A 74 -19.25 -13.01 5.64
CA ARG A 74 -18.46 -11.78 5.51
C ARG A 74 -18.44 -11.33 4.06
N PRO A 75 -18.94 -10.13 3.74
CA PRO A 75 -18.88 -9.61 2.39
C PRO A 75 -17.44 -9.32 1.98
N VAL A 76 -17.18 -9.42 0.69
CA VAL A 76 -15.90 -9.02 0.09
C VAL A 76 -16.15 -7.80 -0.78
N PHE A 77 -15.37 -6.76 -0.56
CA PHE A 77 -15.51 -5.49 -1.27
C PHE A 77 -14.44 -5.34 -2.33
N LEU A 78 -14.87 -4.93 -3.51
CA LEU A 78 -14.01 -4.64 -4.66
C LEU A 78 -13.74 -3.13 -4.74
N ASN A 79 -12.58 -2.75 -5.28
CA ASN A 79 -12.20 -1.36 -5.48
C ASN A 79 -13.16 -0.57 -6.38
N THR A 80 -13.92 -1.24 -7.24
CA THR A 80 -15.00 -0.63 -8.01
C THR A 80 -16.08 -1.64 -8.38
N ALA A 81 -17.26 -1.15 -8.69
CA ALA A 81 -18.30 -1.91 -9.36
C ALA A 81 -17.96 -2.24 -10.84
N GLY A 82 -16.83 -1.76 -11.37
CA GLY A 82 -16.49 -1.77 -12.78
C GLY A 82 -15.73 -2.99 -13.28
N GLY A 83 -15.30 -3.89 -12.41
CA GLY A 83 -14.61 -5.12 -12.83
C GLY A 83 -13.10 -4.96 -13.08
N SER A 84 -12.57 -5.83 -13.94
CA SER A 84 -11.14 -5.94 -14.23
C SER A 84 -10.50 -4.63 -14.71
N GLY A 85 -9.36 -4.28 -14.14
CA GLY A 85 -8.60 -3.10 -14.53
C GLY A 85 -9.19 -1.76 -14.07
N ALA A 86 -10.14 -1.81 -13.15
CA ALA A 86 -10.74 -0.59 -12.62
C ALA A 86 -9.75 0.23 -11.78
N ALA A 87 -9.87 1.55 -11.88
CA ALA A 87 -9.01 2.48 -11.14
C ALA A 87 -9.09 2.27 -9.63
N ILE A 88 -7.96 2.30 -8.96
CA ILE A 88 -7.81 2.10 -7.52
C ILE A 88 -7.74 3.45 -6.83
N SER A 89 -8.33 3.59 -5.65
CA SER A 89 -8.16 4.79 -4.83
C SER A 89 -6.68 5.03 -4.54
N PRO A 90 -6.16 6.24 -4.75
CA PRO A 90 -4.71 6.48 -4.81
C PRO A 90 -4.01 6.26 -3.46
N ASN A 91 -4.70 6.49 -2.34
CA ASN A 91 -4.19 6.17 -1.00
C ASN A 91 -3.87 4.68 -0.87
N ILE A 92 -4.80 3.79 -1.24
CA ILE A 92 -4.58 2.35 -1.19
C ILE A 92 -3.54 1.92 -2.23
N ALA A 93 -3.59 2.46 -3.44
CA ALA A 93 -2.67 2.11 -4.50
C ALA A 93 -1.22 2.45 -4.14
N GLY A 94 -0.97 3.62 -3.58
CA GLY A 94 0.36 4.05 -3.15
C GLY A 94 0.94 3.15 -2.07
N ARG A 95 0.18 2.86 -1.01
CA ARG A 95 0.62 1.98 0.09
C ARG A 95 0.89 0.56 -0.38
N LEU A 96 -0.01 -0.03 -1.15
CA LEU A 96 0.21 -1.38 -1.69
C LEU A 96 1.42 -1.45 -2.62
N ALA A 97 1.63 -0.43 -3.44
CA ALA A 97 2.82 -0.34 -4.28
C ALA A 97 4.11 -0.26 -3.44
N ALA A 98 4.09 0.47 -2.32
CA ALA A 98 5.21 0.52 -1.39
C ALA A 98 5.47 -0.84 -0.72
N ASP A 99 4.43 -1.49 -0.20
CA ASP A 99 4.54 -2.79 0.45
C ASP A 99 5.11 -3.85 -0.50
N PHE A 100 4.63 -3.91 -1.72
CA PHE A 100 5.11 -4.86 -2.72
C PHE A 100 6.48 -4.48 -3.29
N GLY A 101 6.83 -3.20 -3.38
CA GLY A 101 8.18 -2.73 -3.71
C GLY A 101 9.20 -3.18 -2.65
N LEU A 102 8.86 -3.01 -1.36
CA LEU A 102 9.64 -3.51 -0.23
C LEU A 102 9.75 -5.03 -0.23
N CYS A 103 8.65 -5.73 -0.54
CA CYS A 103 8.65 -7.18 -0.73
C CYS A 103 9.72 -7.63 -1.72
N TYR A 104 9.78 -7.00 -2.90
CA TYR A 104 10.81 -7.32 -3.89
C TYR A 104 12.22 -7.15 -3.31
N LYS A 105 12.50 -6.04 -2.67
CA LYS A 105 13.83 -5.75 -2.08
C LYS A 105 14.25 -6.79 -1.04
N VAL A 106 13.31 -7.22 -0.19
CA VAL A 106 13.59 -8.17 0.88
C VAL A 106 13.80 -9.60 0.36
N PHE A 107 13.01 -10.03 -0.63
CA PHE A 107 12.96 -11.41 -1.07
C PHE A 107 13.71 -11.69 -2.37
N ALA A 108 14.19 -10.69 -3.12
CA ALA A 108 14.83 -10.88 -4.42
C ALA A 108 16.01 -11.88 -4.41
N ALA A 109 16.79 -11.88 -3.32
CA ALA A 109 17.94 -12.78 -3.19
C ALA A 109 17.59 -14.20 -2.67
N SER A 110 16.48 -14.34 -1.94
CA SER A 110 16.12 -15.60 -1.25
C SER A 110 14.95 -16.34 -1.90
N ASP A 111 14.04 -15.61 -2.52
CA ASP A 111 12.84 -16.13 -3.19
C ASP A 111 12.48 -15.23 -4.37
N SER A 112 13.23 -15.38 -5.45
CA SER A 112 13.09 -14.51 -6.63
C SER A 112 11.72 -14.64 -7.32
N ALA A 113 11.07 -15.78 -7.25
CA ALA A 113 9.76 -15.99 -7.84
C ALA A 113 8.70 -15.15 -7.10
N TYR A 114 8.72 -15.19 -5.78
CA TYR A 114 7.85 -14.38 -4.93
C TYR A 114 8.13 -12.89 -5.08
N ALA A 115 9.40 -12.51 -5.07
CA ALA A 115 9.80 -11.12 -5.27
C ALA A 115 9.32 -10.57 -6.62
N ASN A 116 9.50 -11.33 -7.69
CA ASN A 116 9.04 -10.93 -9.02
C ASN A 116 7.52 -10.74 -9.09
N GLN A 117 6.76 -11.60 -8.41
CA GLN A 117 5.31 -11.44 -8.29
C GLN A 117 4.97 -10.14 -7.54
N CYS A 118 5.67 -9.85 -6.45
CA CYS A 118 5.50 -8.59 -5.72
C CYS A 118 5.77 -7.38 -6.61
N LEU A 119 6.88 -7.37 -7.35
CA LEU A 119 7.23 -6.22 -8.18
C LEU A 119 6.22 -5.98 -9.32
N LEU A 120 5.75 -7.04 -9.97
CA LEU A 120 4.67 -6.94 -10.97
C LEU A 120 3.40 -6.37 -10.35
N SER A 121 2.99 -6.87 -9.19
CA SER A 121 1.82 -6.38 -8.45
C SER A 121 1.98 -4.90 -8.08
N ALA A 122 3.16 -4.50 -7.61
CA ALA A 122 3.45 -3.13 -7.22
C ALA A 122 3.24 -2.14 -8.37
N GLU A 123 3.83 -2.42 -9.54
CA GLU A 123 3.73 -1.54 -10.70
C GLU A 123 2.32 -1.52 -11.28
N HIS A 124 1.67 -2.68 -11.38
CA HIS A 124 0.30 -2.75 -11.90
C HIS A 124 -0.69 -2.00 -11.02
N ILE A 125 -0.55 -2.08 -9.70
CA ILE A 125 -1.38 -1.34 -8.75
C ILE A 125 -1.10 0.15 -8.85
N PHE A 126 0.16 0.55 -8.89
CA PHE A 126 0.57 1.95 -9.00
C PHE A 126 0.01 2.61 -10.26
N ASP A 127 0.09 1.93 -11.40
CA ASP A 127 -0.42 2.43 -12.68
C ASP A 127 -1.96 2.52 -12.74
N LEU A 128 -2.66 1.74 -11.92
CA LEU A 128 -4.13 1.81 -11.80
C LEU A 128 -4.60 2.87 -10.80
N ALA A 129 -3.70 3.58 -10.13
CA ALA A 129 -4.09 4.62 -9.17
C ALA A 129 -4.90 5.73 -9.83
N ASN A 130 -6.07 6.05 -9.26
CA ASN A 130 -6.86 7.20 -9.67
C ASN A 130 -6.26 8.49 -9.09
N THR A 131 -5.35 9.10 -9.80
CA THR A 131 -4.67 10.34 -9.37
C THR A 131 -5.49 11.63 -9.59
N SER A 132 -6.77 11.49 -9.84
CA SER A 132 -7.75 12.58 -9.91
C SER A 132 -9.04 12.16 -9.21
N PRO A 133 -8.97 11.77 -7.93
CA PRO A 133 -10.15 11.27 -7.23
C PRO A 133 -11.20 12.37 -7.08
N THR A 134 -12.46 11.98 -7.23
CA THR A 134 -13.63 12.83 -6.96
C THR A 134 -14.40 12.25 -5.79
N GLY A 135 -14.72 13.09 -4.81
CA GLY A 135 -15.38 12.64 -3.57
C GLY A 135 -14.40 12.06 -2.54
N ASN A 136 -14.89 11.20 -1.69
CA ASN A 136 -14.11 10.61 -0.60
C ASN A 136 -13.13 9.54 -1.13
N LEU A 137 -11.96 9.48 -0.52
CA LEU A 137 -11.02 8.38 -0.74
C LEU A 137 -11.63 7.08 -0.21
N LEU A 138 -11.26 5.98 -0.85
CA LEU A 138 -11.69 4.66 -0.41
C LEU A 138 -10.88 4.26 0.83
N THR A 139 -11.56 3.93 1.92
CA THR A 139 -10.94 3.45 3.14
C THR A 139 -11.59 2.14 3.57
N VAL A 140 -12.65 2.20 4.36
CA VAL A 140 -13.35 1.05 4.91
C VAL A 140 -14.87 1.25 4.73
N GLY A 141 -15.58 0.17 4.55
CA GLY A 141 -17.04 0.21 4.54
C GLY A 141 -17.62 -0.45 5.81
N PRO A 142 -18.55 0.20 6.50
CA PRO A 142 -18.99 1.57 6.30
C PRO A 142 -17.91 2.61 6.66
N PHE A 143 -18.02 3.85 6.15
CA PHE A 143 -16.97 4.89 6.19
C PHE A 143 -16.87 5.64 7.53
N ASP A 144 -17.12 5.01 8.64
CA ASP A 144 -17.03 5.57 10.00
C ASP A 144 -15.68 5.31 10.67
N PHE A 145 -14.81 4.47 10.04
CA PHE A 145 -13.46 4.20 10.52
C PHE A 145 -12.42 4.66 9.50
N TYR A 146 -11.26 5.05 10.00
CA TYR A 146 -10.08 5.38 9.20
C TYR A 146 -10.35 6.41 8.09
N PRO A 147 -10.92 7.58 8.42
CA PRO A 147 -11.13 8.64 7.43
C PRO A 147 -9.78 9.13 6.89
N GLU A 148 -9.69 9.31 5.60
CA GLU A 148 -8.48 9.76 4.91
C GLU A 148 -8.84 10.81 3.87
N VAL A 149 -8.10 11.89 3.83
CA VAL A 149 -8.34 13.02 2.93
C VAL A 149 -7.13 13.38 2.10
N GLU A 150 -5.95 12.84 2.42
CA GLU A 150 -4.71 12.99 1.68
C GLU A 150 -4.29 11.65 1.06
N TRP A 151 -3.59 11.68 -0.04
CA TRP A 151 -3.15 10.50 -0.79
C TRP A 151 -1.85 10.72 -1.55
N ARG A 152 -1.35 11.95 -1.60
CA ARG A 152 -0.14 12.27 -2.37
C ARG A 152 1.09 11.69 -1.71
N ASP A 153 1.10 11.66 -0.40
CA ASP A 153 2.12 11.02 0.42
C ASP A 153 2.17 9.51 0.20
N ASP A 154 1.03 8.86 0.04
CA ASP A 154 0.97 7.44 -0.28
C ASP A 154 1.56 7.16 -1.67
N MET A 155 1.19 7.97 -2.66
CA MET A 155 1.74 7.85 -4.01
C MET A 155 3.23 8.19 -4.07
N GLU A 156 3.70 9.13 -3.26
CA GLU A 156 5.13 9.42 -3.09
C GLU A 156 5.86 8.22 -2.52
N LEU A 157 5.33 7.62 -1.44
CA LEU A 157 5.92 6.44 -0.81
C LEU A 157 5.98 5.27 -1.80
N GLY A 158 4.87 4.98 -2.48
CA GLY A 158 4.78 3.93 -3.49
C GLY A 158 5.82 4.10 -4.61
N ALA A 159 5.91 5.30 -5.16
CA ALA A 159 6.89 5.62 -6.20
C ALA A 159 8.34 5.52 -5.67
N THR A 160 8.59 5.96 -4.45
CA THR A 160 9.92 5.88 -3.83
C THR A 160 10.37 4.44 -3.65
N GLU A 161 9.50 3.56 -3.14
CA GLU A 161 9.84 2.16 -2.94
C GLU A 161 9.97 1.37 -4.26
N LEU A 162 9.16 1.69 -5.28
CA LEU A 162 9.34 1.16 -6.63
C LEU A 162 10.67 1.60 -7.26
N TYR A 163 11.05 2.87 -7.08
CA TYR A 163 12.36 3.33 -7.49
C TYR A 163 13.48 2.50 -6.84
N PHE A 164 13.41 2.26 -5.52
CA PHE A 164 14.41 1.45 -4.83
C PHE A 164 14.39 -0.03 -5.26
N ALA A 165 13.21 -0.57 -5.58
CA ALA A 165 13.08 -1.94 -6.05
C ALA A 165 13.76 -2.14 -7.42
N LEU A 166 13.62 -1.19 -8.33
CA LEU A 166 14.23 -1.25 -9.65
C LEU A 166 15.70 -0.89 -9.65
N GLN A 167 16.15 -0.08 -8.69
CA GLN A 167 17.53 0.38 -8.67
C GLN A 167 18.51 -0.74 -8.33
N GLY A 168 19.35 -1.07 -9.30
CA GLY A 168 20.34 -2.14 -9.15
C GLY A 168 19.78 -3.54 -9.35
N ALA A 169 18.51 -3.68 -9.71
CA ALA A 169 17.94 -4.96 -10.10
C ALA A 169 18.61 -5.46 -11.41
N THR A 170 19.10 -6.67 -11.39
CA THR A 170 19.79 -7.27 -12.55
C THR A 170 18.91 -8.19 -13.38
N ASN A 171 17.85 -8.74 -12.78
CA ASN A 171 16.93 -9.68 -13.40
C ASN A 171 15.50 -9.26 -13.12
N LEU A 172 14.99 -8.34 -13.90
CA LEU A 172 13.60 -7.89 -13.80
C LEU A 172 12.65 -8.92 -14.42
N PRO A 173 11.45 -9.15 -13.86
CA PRO A 173 10.45 -10.00 -14.44
C PRO A 173 9.97 -9.45 -15.79
N ALA A 174 9.62 -10.35 -16.70
CA ALA A 174 8.98 -9.96 -17.94
C ALA A 174 7.58 -9.37 -17.67
N GLY A 175 7.20 -8.37 -18.45
CA GLY A 175 5.87 -7.76 -18.35
C GLY A 175 5.77 -6.58 -17.38
N LEU A 176 6.88 -6.11 -16.83
CA LEU A 176 6.88 -4.85 -16.07
C LEU A 176 6.51 -3.67 -16.98
N PRO A 177 5.57 -2.82 -16.56
CA PRO A 177 5.23 -1.59 -17.26
C PRO A 177 6.42 -0.62 -17.43
N HIS A 178 7.24 -0.49 -16.39
CA HIS A 178 8.36 0.43 -16.35
C HIS A 178 9.61 -0.25 -15.81
N THR A 179 10.70 -0.23 -16.56
CA THR A 179 11.98 -0.82 -16.14
C THR A 179 13.05 0.21 -15.79
N ASP A 180 12.80 1.49 -16.09
CA ASP A 180 13.70 2.59 -15.73
C ASP A 180 13.33 3.14 -14.35
N PRO A 181 14.19 2.98 -13.32
CA PRO A 181 13.93 3.52 -12.00
C PRO A 181 13.73 5.05 -11.99
N THR A 182 14.30 5.76 -12.97
CA THR A 182 14.17 7.22 -13.07
C THR A 182 12.70 7.65 -13.25
N TYR A 183 11.88 6.83 -13.88
CA TYR A 183 10.44 7.08 -14.01
C TYR A 183 9.79 7.25 -12.64
N TYR A 184 10.03 6.32 -11.72
CA TYR A 184 9.45 6.37 -10.37
C TYR A 184 10.06 7.46 -9.50
N LEU A 185 11.35 7.76 -9.65
CA LEU A 185 11.96 8.89 -8.94
C LEU A 185 11.31 10.23 -9.33
N GLN A 186 11.00 10.41 -10.62
CA GLN A 186 10.28 11.60 -11.08
C GLN A 186 8.86 11.65 -10.52
N LYS A 187 8.17 10.52 -10.44
CA LYS A 187 6.84 10.43 -9.83
C LYS A 187 6.88 10.77 -8.33
N ALA A 188 7.83 10.19 -7.59
CA ALA A 188 8.01 10.47 -6.18
C ALA A 188 8.25 11.98 -5.93
N ALA A 189 9.17 12.59 -6.68
CA ALA A 189 9.44 14.02 -6.57
C ALA A 189 8.22 14.89 -6.93
N ALA A 190 7.43 14.48 -7.92
CA ALA A 190 6.22 15.21 -8.31
C ALA A 190 5.15 15.14 -7.20
N TRP A 191 4.95 13.95 -6.58
CA TRP A 191 3.97 13.79 -5.51
C TRP A 191 4.42 14.48 -4.21
N ALA A 192 5.72 14.40 -3.86
CA ALA A 192 6.30 15.17 -2.74
C ALA A 192 6.02 16.67 -2.90
N ASN A 193 6.31 17.22 -4.08
CA ASN A 193 6.03 18.63 -4.36
C ASN A 193 4.53 18.93 -4.30
N ALA A 194 3.68 18.06 -4.81
CA ALA A 194 2.23 18.24 -4.78
C ALA A 194 1.67 18.18 -3.36
N TYR A 195 2.25 17.37 -2.47
CA TYR A 195 1.91 17.34 -1.05
C TYR A 195 2.35 18.64 -0.37
N ILE A 196 3.63 19.02 -0.45
CA ILE A 196 4.23 20.19 0.22
C ILE A 196 3.54 21.50 -0.20
N THR A 197 3.10 21.59 -1.45
CA THR A 197 2.37 22.77 -1.95
C THR A 197 0.85 22.63 -1.83
N GLY A 198 0.38 21.53 -1.30
CA GLY A 198 -1.02 21.21 -1.14
C GLY A 198 -1.63 21.75 0.17
N PRO A 199 -2.93 21.53 0.38
CA PRO A 199 -3.63 22.08 1.55
C PRO A 199 -3.32 21.34 2.87
N ASN A 200 -2.73 20.15 2.81
CA ASN A 200 -2.57 19.24 3.96
C ASN A 200 -1.13 19.20 4.50
N ASP A 201 -0.18 19.96 3.95
CA ASP A 201 1.22 19.99 4.41
C ASP A 201 1.39 20.34 5.89
N ALA A 202 0.46 21.10 6.47
CA ALA A 202 0.48 21.45 7.88
C ALA A 202 -0.22 20.43 8.80
N ALA A 203 -0.71 19.32 8.25
CA ALA A 203 -1.39 18.28 9.01
C ALA A 203 -0.40 17.45 9.82
N ASP A 204 -0.92 16.59 10.69
CA ASP A 204 -0.13 15.64 11.46
C ASP A 204 0.50 14.59 10.51
N THR A 205 1.80 14.66 10.37
CA THR A 205 2.56 13.95 9.33
C THR A 205 3.06 12.56 9.73
N LEU A 206 2.68 12.07 10.88
CA LEU A 206 3.11 10.75 11.35
C LEU A 206 1.98 10.08 12.13
N ASN A 207 1.00 9.60 11.42
CA ASN A 207 -0.12 8.86 11.99
C ASN A 207 -0.58 7.75 11.03
N LEU A 208 -1.69 7.09 11.35
CA LEU A 208 -2.23 5.99 10.55
C LEU A 208 -2.76 6.45 9.17
N TYR A 209 -3.14 7.70 9.04
CA TYR A 209 -3.82 8.25 7.87
C TYR A 209 -2.91 9.08 6.96
N ASP A 210 -1.80 9.58 7.50
CA ASP A 210 -0.86 10.42 6.79
C ASP A 210 0.55 9.84 6.99
N VAL A 211 1.17 9.41 5.92
CA VAL A 211 2.51 8.81 5.91
C VAL A 211 3.58 9.74 5.34
N SER A 212 3.27 11.03 5.18
CA SER A 212 4.15 12.00 4.54
C SER A 212 5.54 12.07 5.20
N GLY A 213 5.60 12.01 6.53
CA GLY A 213 6.88 11.99 7.25
C GLY A 213 7.76 10.81 6.85
N LEU A 214 7.18 9.64 6.63
CA LEU A 214 7.90 8.45 6.13
C LEU A 214 8.26 8.60 4.66
N ALA A 215 7.32 9.01 3.82
CA ALA A 215 7.51 9.17 2.38
C ALA A 215 8.63 10.15 2.08
N HIS A 216 8.58 11.34 2.66
CA HIS A 216 9.63 12.36 2.51
C HIS A 216 10.98 11.90 3.04
N TYR A 217 11.01 11.17 4.17
CA TYR A 217 12.26 10.63 4.72
C TYR A 217 12.90 9.61 3.77
N GLU A 218 12.13 8.66 3.23
CA GLU A 218 12.65 7.67 2.29
C GLU A 218 13.16 8.31 0.99
N LEU A 219 12.41 9.25 0.43
CA LEU A 219 12.84 10.01 -0.75
C LEU A 219 14.09 10.85 -0.47
N TYR A 220 14.12 11.58 0.66
CA TYR A 220 15.28 12.38 1.08
C TYR A 220 16.52 11.52 1.28
N ARG A 221 16.40 10.41 1.97
CA ARG A 221 17.49 9.46 2.20
C ARG A 221 18.15 9.07 0.87
N ARG A 222 17.39 8.94 -0.18
CA ARG A 222 17.89 8.64 -1.51
C ARG A 222 18.65 9.79 -2.17
N LEU A 223 18.12 10.98 -2.09
CA LEU A 223 18.74 12.15 -2.68
C LEU A 223 20.09 12.47 -2.01
N CYS A 224 20.13 12.41 -0.68
CA CYS A 224 21.35 12.67 0.08
C CYS A 224 22.44 11.61 -0.11
N TRP A 225 22.11 10.33 -0.26
CA TRP A 225 23.10 9.29 -0.51
C TRP A 225 23.87 9.50 -1.82
N ARG A 226 23.24 9.98 -2.86
CA ARG A 226 23.92 10.32 -4.12
C ARG A 226 24.91 11.45 -3.94
N GLU A 227 24.58 12.45 -3.16
CA GLU A 227 25.44 13.61 -2.92
C GLU A 227 26.65 13.28 -2.07
N ILE A 228 26.47 12.46 -1.06
CA ILE A 228 27.58 11.97 -0.22
C ILE A 228 28.55 11.11 -1.03
N GLN A 229 28.05 10.23 -1.90
CA GLN A 229 28.91 9.42 -2.76
C GLN A 229 29.56 10.22 -3.90
N ALA A 230 28.91 11.27 -4.40
CA ALA A 230 29.47 12.15 -5.42
C ALA A 230 30.48 13.19 -4.88
N GLY A 231 30.74 13.19 -3.56
CA GLY A 231 31.70 14.11 -2.93
C GLY A 231 31.29 15.58 -2.94
N SER A 232 30.04 15.87 -3.27
CA SER A 232 29.54 17.25 -3.41
C SER A 232 29.04 17.78 -2.05
N ARG A 233 29.84 18.66 -1.44
CA ARG A 233 29.45 19.40 -0.22
C ARG A 233 28.46 20.54 -0.46
N SER A 234 28.00 20.78 -1.67
CA SER A 234 27.35 22.06 -2.05
C SER A 234 25.82 22.08 -2.11
N LEU A 235 25.14 20.98 -1.82
CA LEU A 235 23.68 20.88 -2.06
C LEU A 235 22.81 20.90 -0.80
N ARG A 236 23.36 21.22 0.37
CA ARG A 236 22.59 21.29 1.64
C ARG A 236 21.44 22.30 1.65
N LEU A 237 21.25 23.14 0.63
CA LEU A 237 20.34 24.29 0.70
C LEU A 237 19.51 24.54 -0.57
N ARG A 238 19.50 23.65 -1.58
CA ARG A 238 18.78 23.95 -2.83
C ARG A 238 17.35 23.41 -2.90
N TYR A 239 16.96 22.55 -2.01
CA TYR A 239 15.64 21.88 -2.08
C TYR A 239 14.74 22.09 -0.87
N TRP A 240 15.15 22.89 0.10
CA TRP A 240 14.31 23.26 1.23
C TRP A 240 14.12 24.77 1.25
N PRO A 241 12.91 25.29 0.99
CA PRO A 241 12.62 26.71 1.22
C PRO A 241 12.68 26.97 2.73
N THR A 242 13.42 28.01 3.10
CA THR A 242 13.43 28.56 4.47
C THR A 242 12.11 29.23 4.78
#